data_831dbb140f00525148a9ea6ab3adec92
#
_entry.id   831dbb140f00525148a9ea6ab3adec92
#
_cell.length_a   1.000
_cell.length_b   1.000
_cell.length_c   1.000
_cell.angle_alpha   90.00
_cell.angle_beta   90.00
_cell.angle_gamma   90.00
#
_symmetry.space_group_name_H-M   'P 1'
#
loop_
_entity.id
_entity.type
_entity.pdbx_description
1 polymer ?
#
loop_
_entity_poly.entity_id
_entity_poly.type
_entity_poly.pdbx_seq_one_letter_code
_entity_poly.pdbx_strand_id
1 'polypeptide(L)'
;MQKAGDTMRREKIMEILENRTAPIKGAELAKLVEVSRQVVVQDIAVMRAQGLDIIATPQGYLLNRLPQEKKCVRIFACQHEGMEAMQDELETIVTYGGYVRNVIVEHPIYGEIAGNLFLGSLYEVGQFMEKAQSAEAIPLSTLTKGVHLHTIEAKNEEILQQIAHILLEKHYLVEDFEVKREES
;
A
#
# COMPACT_ATOMS: atom_id res chain seq x y z
N MET A 1 22.49 -30.46 0.09
CA MET A 1 22.69 -29.59 1.29
C MET A 1 22.08 -28.19 1.12
N GLN A 2 22.12 -27.54 -0.03
CA GLN A 2 21.61 -26.16 -0.22
C GLN A 2 20.08 -26.01 0.01
N LYS A 3 19.27 -26.95 -0.51
CA LYS A 3 17.79 -26.92 -0.31
C LYS A 3 17.34 -26.95 1.16
N ALA A 4 18.02 -27.66 2.02
CA ALA A 4 17.68 -27.74 3.45
C ALA A 4 17.97 -26.40 4.17
N GLY A 5 19.06 -25.73 3.85
CA GLY A 5 19.40 -24.41 4.39
C GLY A 5 18.43 -23.32 3.95
N ASP A 6 17.94 -23.39 2.69
CA ASP A 6 16.96 -22.45 2.17
C ASP A 6 15.58 -22.61 2.85
N THR A 7 15.18 -23.86 3.16
CA THR A 7 13.92 -24.12 3.87
C THR A 7 13.99 -23.60 5.31
N MET A 8 15.02 -23.91 6.07
CA MET A 8 15.20 -23.40 7.44
C MET A 8 15.25 -21.87 7.49
N ARG A 9 15.87 -21.23 6.48
CA ARG A 9 15.90 -19.76 6.42
C ARG A 9 14.51 -19.17 6.18
N ARG A 10 13.70 -19.75 5.31
CA ARG A 10 12.33 -19.31 5.06
C ARG A 10 11.43 -19.52 6.27
N GLU A 11 11.61 -20.61 7.01
CA GLU A 11 10.94 -20.83 8.30
C GLU A 11 11.28 -19.73 9.30
N LYS A 12 12.56 -19.35 9.41
CA LYS A 12 13.00 -18.24 10.26
C LYS A 12 12.44 -16.90 9.80
N ILE A 13 12.39 -16.65 8.49
CA ILE A 13 11.73 -15.45 7.94
C ILE A 13 10.26 -15.42 8.34
N MET A 14 9.56 -16.54 8.22
CA MET A 14 8.15 -16.64 8.60
C MET A 14 7.94 -16.36 10.08
N GLU A 15 8.72 -16.98 10.95
CA GLU A 15 8.69 -16.75 12.39
C GLU A 15 8.89 -15.26 12.75
N ILE A 16 9.85 -14.58 12.10
CA ILE A 16 10.08 -13.14 12.29
C ILE A 16 8.86 -12.33 11.86
N LEU A 17 8.27 -12.63 10.71
CA LEU A 17 7.08 -11.96 10.22
C LEU A 17 5.86 -12.25 11.11
N GLU A 18 5.76 -13.47 11.64
CA GLU A 18 4.72 -13.89 12.58
C GLU A 18 4.76 -13.16 13.93
N ASN A 19 5.87 -12.76 14.40
CA ASN A 19 6.02 -12.08 15.68
C ASN A 19 5.98 -10.54 15.59
N ARG A 20 5.64 -9.98 14.41
CA ARG A 20 5.58 -8.53 14.17
C ARG A 20 4.23 -8.09 13.62
N THR A 21 3.76 -6.96 14.09
CA THR A 21 2.56 -6.27 13.56
C THR A 21 2.90 -5.13 12.61
N ALA A 22 4.17 -4.67 12.60
CA ALA A 22 4.66 -3.62 11.73
C ALA A 22 5.59 -4.18 10.63
N PRO A 23 5.65 -3.54 9.44
CA PRO A 23 6.53 -3.94 8.36
C PRO A 23 8.01 -3.96 8.78
N ILE A 24 8.77 -4.95 8.30
CA ILE A 24 10.21 -5.05 8.49
C ILE A 24 10.95 -4.75 7.20
N LYS A 25 11.92 -3.84 7.24
CA LYS A 25 12.74 -3.51 6.06
C LYS A 25 13.51 -4.74 5.57
N GLY A 26 13.55 -4.96 4.25
CA GLY A 26 14.26 -6.10 3.67
C GLY A 26 15.75 -6.18 4.04
N ALA A 27 16.41 -5.04 4.29
CA ALA A 27 17.79 -5.00 4.77
C ALA A 27 17.92 -5.42 6.25
N GLU A 28 16.93 -5.12 7.09
CA GLU A 28 16.88 -5.57 8.48
C GLU A 28 16.61 -7.07 8.54
N LEU A 29 15.65 -7.56 7.76
CA LEU A 29 15.35 -8.97 7.66
C LEU A 29 16.58 -9.77 7.19
N ALA A 30 17.31 -9.26 6.20
CA ALA A 30 18.54 -9.86 5.69
C ALA A 30 19.62 -10.02 6.79
N LYS A 31 19.77 -9.02 7.66
CA LYS A 31 20.68 -9.09 8.82
C LYS A 31 20.26 -10.16 9.82
N LEU A 32 18.96 -10.27 10.11
CA LEU A 32 18.43 -11.26 11.08
C LEU A 32 18.57 -12.70 10.61
N VAL A 33 18.54 -12.93 9.29
CA VAL A 33 18.71 -14.28 8.71
C VAL A 33 20.09 -14.49 8.06
N GLU A 34 21.02 -13.56 8.27
CA GLU A 34 22.45 -13.63 7.91
C GLU A 34 22.70 -13.87 6.41
N VAL A 35 21.93 -13.18 5.55
CA VAL A 35 22.09 -13.24 4.10
C VAL A 35 22.05 -11.84 3.47
N SER A 36 22.26 -11.77 2.15
CA SER A 36 22.09 -10.51 1.42
C SER A 36 20.61 -10.16 1.25
N ARG A 37 20.31 -8.87 1.07
CA ARG A 37 18.95 -8.42 0.76
C ARG A 37 18.38 -9.09 -0.48
N GLN A 38 19.22 -9.38 -1.48
CA GLN A 38 18.80 -10.05 -2.72
C GLN A 38 18.26 -11.46 -2.45
N VAL A 39 18.90 -12.20 -1.54
CA VAL A 39 18.43 -13.53 -1.11
C VAL A 39 17.10 -13.45 -0.41
N VAL A 40 16.89 -12.44 0.46
CA VAL A 40 15.57 -12.22 1.10
C VAL A 40 14.49 -11.94 0.06
N VAL A 41 14.76 -11.09 -0.94
CA VAL A 41 13.80 -10.80 -2.02
C VAL A 41 13.39 -12.09 -2.75
N GLN A 42 14.36 -12.96 -3.03
CA GLN A 42 14.11 -14.25 -3.69
C GLN A 42 13.30 -15.20 -2.78
N ASP A 43 13.66 -15.31 -1.49
CA ASP A 43 12.94 -16.15 -0.55
C ASP A 43 11.49 -15.68 -0.37
N ILE A 44 11.25 -14.39 -0.21
CA ILE A 44 9.90 -13.82 -0.14
C ILE A 44 9.09 -14.13 -1.41
N ALA A 45 9.71 -14.02 -2.59
CA ALA A 45 9.03 -14.36 -3.84
C ALA A 45 8.61 -15.84 -3.88
N VAL A 46 9.48 -16.76 -3.43
CA VAL A 46 9.15 -18.18 -3.33
C VAL A 46 8.05 -18.45 -2.32
N MET A 47 8.12 -17.84 -1.13
CA MET A 47 7.12 -17.99 -0.07
C MET A 47 5.74 -17.50 -0.54
N ARG A 48 5.69 -16.36 -1.26
CA ARG A 48 4.45 -15.87 -1.88
C ARG A 48 3.92 -16.81 -2.96
N ALA A 49 4.78 -17.37 -3.79
CA ALA A 49 4.39 -18.38 -4.79
C ALA A 49 3.86 -19.67 -4.16
N GLN A 50 4.23 -19.97 -2.92
CA GLN A 50 3.71 -21.07 -2.11
C GLN A 50 2.38 -20.74 -1.39
N GLY A 51 1.82 -19.55 -1.62
CA GLY A 51 0.52 -19.13 -1.07
C GLY A 51 0.60 -18.41 0.27
N LEU A 52 1.80 -18.05 0.77
CA LEU A 52 1.93 -17.25 1.98
C LEU A 52 1.58 -15.79 1.68
N ASP A 53 0.66 -15.22 2.44
CA ASP A 53 0.16 -13.86 2.25
C ASP A 53 1.14 -12.82 2.85
N ILE A 54 2.31 -12.70 2.22
CA ILE A 54 3.33 -11.72 2.57
C ILE A 54 3.17 -10.51 1.67
N ILE A 55 2.95 -9.35 2.28
CA ILE A 55 2.78 -8.08 1.59
C ILE A 55 4.12 -7.33 1.55
N ALA A 56 4.45 -6.80 0.37
CA ALA A 56 5.55 -5.85 0.20
C ALA A 56 4.99 -4.43 0.20
N THR A 57 5.42 -3.61 1.14
CA THR A 57 5.04 -2.20 1.27
C THR A 57 6.24 -1.29 1.06
N PRO A 58 6.05 0.02 0.90
CA PRO A 58 7.15 0.99 0.93
C PRO A 58 8.00 0.91 2.20
N GLN A 59 7.39 0.52 3.33
CA GLN A 59 8.06 0.39 4.63
C GLN A 59 8.78 -0.95 4.82
N GLY A 60 8.43 -1.99 4.04
CA GLY A 60 9.04 -3.31 4.14
C GLY A 60 8.05 -4.45 3.94
N TYR A 61 8.38 -5.63 4.45
CA TYR A 61 7.56 -6.84 4.39
C TYR A 61 6.75 -7.02 5.66
N LEU A 62 5.51 -7.46 5.52
CA LEU A 62 4.66 -7.90 6.63
C LEU A 62 3.83 -9.10 6.22
N LEU A 63 3.42 -9.90 7.19
CA LEU A 63 2.43 -10.94 6.99
C LEU A 63 1.03 -10.31 7.08
N ASN A 64 0.18 -10.56 6.08
CA ASN A 64 -1.21 -10.10 6.13
C ASN A 64 -1.98 -10.87 7.21
N ARG A 65 -2.21 -10.21 8.34
CA ARG A 65 -2.91 -10.76 9.50
C ARG A 65 -4.18 -10.01 9.82
N LEU A 66 -4.68 -9.22 8.88
CA LEU A 66 -5.86 -8.44 9.17
C LEU A 66 -6.96 -9.38 9.68
N PRO A 67 -7.43 -9.23 10.93
CA PRO A 67 -8.70 -9.80 11.32
C PRO A 67 -9.69 -9.31 10.26
N GLN A 68 -10.49 -10.21 9.71
CA GLN A 68 -11.61 -9.84 8.85
C GLN A 68 -12.72 -9.19 9.70
N GLU A 69 -12.43 -8.08 10.38
CA GLU A 69 -13.49 -7.13 10.64
C GLU A 69 -13.99 -6.71 9.26
N LYS A 70 -15.28 -6.81 9.03
CA LYS A 70 -15.91 -6.34 7.78
C LYS A 70 -15.59 -4.85 7.62
N LYS A 71 -14.47 -4.58 6.97
CA LYS A 71 -14.12 -3.21 6.58
C LYS A 71 -14.89 -2.88 5.32
N CYS A 72 -15.45 -1.70 5.28
CA CYS A 72 -15.96 -1.15 4.04
C CYS A 72 -14.78 -0.79 3.14
N VAL A 73 -14.89 -1.12 1.85
CA VAL A 73 -13.85 -0.86 0.86
C VAL A 73 -14.48 -0.09 -0.29
N ARG A 74 -13.83 0.97 -0.74
CA ARG A 74 -14.28 1.74 -1.91
C ARG A 74 -13.08 2.16 -2.75
N ILE A 75 -13.30 2.24 -4.07
CA ILE A 75 -12.33 2.80 -5.02
C ILE A 75 -12.69 4.26 -5.25
N PHE A 76 -11.72 5.15 -5.13
CA PHE A 76 -11.83 6.57 -5.38
C PHE A 76 -11.06 6.92 -6.65
N ALA A 77 -11.70 7.63 -7.57
CA ALA A 77 -11.05 8.16 -8.75
C ALA A 77 -10.58 9.59 -8.44
N CYS A 78 -9.27 9.77 -8.43
CA CYS A 78 -8.64 11.03 -8.06
C CYS A 78 -7.88 11.62 -9.24
N GLN A 79 -7.73 12.94 -9.24
CA GLN A 79 -6.95 13.66 -10.24
C GLN A 79 -6.26 14.87 -9.61
N HIS A 80 -4.95 14.81 -9.52
CA HIS A 80 -4.09 15.94 -9.17
C HIS A 80 -2.66 15.66 -9.61
N GLU A 81 -1.83 16.68 -9.62
CA GLU A 81 -0.42 16.60 -9.97
C GLU A 81 0.46 17.18 -8.86
N GLY A 82 1.69 16.68 -8.77
CA GLY A 82 2.70 17.17 -7.84
C GLY A 82 2.70 16.48 -6.47
N MET A 83 3.85 16.60 -5.81
CA MET A 83 4.12 15.93 -4.53
C MET A 83 3.31 16.51 -3.37
N GLU A 84 3.05 17.83 -3.40
CA GLU A 84 2.28 18.52 -2.35
C GLU A 84 0.81 18.04 -2.35
N ALA A 85 0.19 17.97 -3.53
CA ALA A 85 -1.18 17.48 -3.66
C ALA A 85 -1.29 16.00 -3.29
N MET A 86 -0.32 15.17 -3.69
CA MET A 86 -0.26 13.76 -3.29
C MET A 86 -0.14 13.61 -1.77
N GLN A 87 0.68 14.41 -1.12
CA GLN A 87 0.81 14.39 0.34
C GLN A 87 -0.50 14.80 1.01
N ASP A 88 -1.09 15.91 0.60
CA ASP A 88 -2.33 16.44 1.19
C ASP A 88 -3.52 15.49 0.99
N GLU A 89 -3.61 14.81 -0.16
CA GLU A 89 -4.61 13.77 -0.39
C GLU A 89 -4.44 12.60 0.58
N LEU A 90 -3.24 12.01 0.65
CA LEU A 90 -2.98 10.87 1.52
C LEU A 90 -3.16 11.20 3.00
N GLU A 91 -2.68 12.37 3.44
CA GLU A 91 -2.88 12.86 4.80
C GLU A 91 -4.37 13.07 5.12
N THR A 92 -5.14 13.60 4.17
CA THR A 92 -6.58 13.77 4.30
C THR A 92 -7.25 12.41 4.54
N ILE A 93 -7.00 11.43 3.69
CA ILE A 93 -7.61 10.10 3.78
C ILE A 93 -7.33 9.46 5.16
N VAL A 94 -6.07 9.45 5.61
CA VAL A 94 -5.72 8.79 6.88
C VAL A 94 -6.19 9.57 8.10
N THR A 95 -6.25 10.91 8.03
CA THR A 95 -6.76 11.77 9.12
C THR A 95 -8.22 11.48 9.41
N TYR A 96 -9.02 11.19 8.38
CA TYR A 96 -10.44 10.87 8.54
C TYR A 96 -10.70 9.36 8.74
N GLY A 97 -9.66 8.57 9.00
CA GLY A 97 -9.80 7.17 9.40
C GLY A 97 -9.82 6.18 8.23
N GLY A 98 -9.44 6.64 7.04
CA GLY A 98 -9.21 5.78 5.88
C GLY A 98 -7.85 5.07 5.93
N TYR A 99 -7.79 3.94 5.28
CA TYR A 99 -6.57 3.16 5.04
C TYR A 99 -6.37 3.01 3.54
N VAL A 100 -5.29 3.59 3.02
CA VAL A 100 -4.98 3.54 1.58
C VAL A 100 -4.23 2.26 1.26
N ARG A 101 -4.87 1.33 0.52
CA ARG A 101 -4.24 0.05 0.14
C ARG A 101 -3.21 0.23 -0.96
N ASN A 102 -3.59 0.91 -2.01
CA ASN A 102 -2.81 1.02 -3.25
C ASN A 102 -3.12 2.31 -3.99
N VAL A 103 -2.30 2.58 -4.99
CA VAL A 103 -2.57 3.48 -6.11
C VAL A 103 -2.63 2.64 -7.39
N ILE A 104 -3.59 2.91 -8.26
CA ILE A 104 -3.76 2.22 -9.54
C ILE A 104 -3.82 3.26 -10.65
N VAL A 105 -3.12 3.03 -11.74
CA VAL A 105 -3.18 3.85 -12.96
C VAL A 105 -3.42 2.94 -14.18
N GLU A 106 -4.07 3.47 -15.20
CA GLU A 106 -4.27 2.76 -16.45
C GLU A 106 -3.16 3.11 -17.45
N HIS A 107 -2.41 2.10 -17.87
CA HIS A 107 -1.32 2.27 -18.82
C HIS A 107 -1.70 1.69 -20.20
N PRO A 108 -1.48 2.41 -21.33
CA PRO A 108 -1.97 2.00 -22.65
C PRO A 108 -1.40 0.69 -23.17
N ILE A 109 -0.24 0.25 -22.65
CA ILE A 109 0.41 -1.00 -23.06
C ILE A 109 0.21 -2.11 -22.03
N TYR A 110 0.28 -1.77 -20.72
CA TYR A 110 0.30 -2.78 -19.64
C TYR A 110 -1.05 -2.96 -18.94
N GLY A 111 -2.07 -2.17 -19.31
CA GLY A 111 -3.33 -2.14 -18.59
C GLY A 111 -3.16 -1.50 -17.21
N GLU A 112 -3.79 -2.05 -16.18
CA GLU A 112 -3.67 -1.53 -14.83
C GLU A 112 -2.28 -1.78 -14.22
N ILE A 113 -1.66 -0.71 -13.73
CA ILE A 113 -0.44 -0.77 -12.92
C ILE A 113 -0.81 -0.37 -11.51
N ALA A 114 -0.61 -1.27 -10.56
CA ALA A 114 -0.91 -1.03 -9.15
C ALA A 114 0.35 -0.98 -8.29
N GLY A 115 0.47 0.05 -7.47
CA GLY A 115 1.48 0.20 -6.43
C GLY A 115 0.87 0.04 -5.04
N ASN A 116 1.33 -0.93 -4.24
CA ASN A 116 0.88 -1.09 -2.86
C ASN A 116 1.42 0.04 -1.99
N LEU A 117 0.55 0.71 -1.23
CA LEU A 117 0.89 1.80 -0.32
C LEU A 117 0.78 1.35 1.15
N PHE A 118 -0.38 0.85 1.57
CA PHE A 118 -0.69 0.39 2.92
C PHE A 118 -0.44 1.47 3.97
N LEU A 119 -1.06 2.62 3.78
CA LEU A 119 -0.95 3.79 4.63
C LEU A 119 -2.22 3.97 5.47
N GLY A 120 -2.09 3.97 6.78
CA GLY A 120 -3.22 4.12 7.72
C GLY A 120 -2.97 5.18 8.79
N SER A 121 -1.84 5.92 8.70
CA SER A 121 -1.49 6.96 9.66
C SER A 121 -0.66 8.07 9.02
N LEU A 122 -0.69 9.27 9.63
CA LEU A 122 0.15 10.40 9.20
C LEU A 122 1.65 10.07 9.25
N TYR A 123 2.07 9.25 10.21
CA TYR A 123 3.45 8.80 10.29
C TYR A 123 3.87 7.99 9.07
N GLU A 124 3.03 7.04 8.64
CA GLU A 124 3.30 6.21 7.45
C GLU A 124 3.28 7.03 6.17
N VAL A 125 2.37 8.00 6.06
CA VAL A 125 2.35 8.96 4.94
C VAL A 125 3.67 9.76 4.91
N GLY A 126 4.11 10.31 6.04
CA GLY A 126 5.36 11.05 6.13
C GLY A 126 6.57 10.20 5.69
N GLN A 127 6.67 8.95 6.14
CA GLN A 127 7.73 8.02 5.74
C GLN A 127 7.69 7.68 4.24
N PHE A 128 6.48 7.56 3.68
CA PHE A 128 6.29 7.33 2.25
C PHE A 128 6.75 8.55 1.44
N MET A 129 6.35 9.77 1.84
CA MET A 129 6.72 11.01 1.16
C MET A 129 8.23 11.27 1.22
N GLU A 130 8.86 11.08 2.38
CA GLU A 130 10.32 11.19 2.52
C GLU A 130 11.05 10.25 1.55
N LYS A 131 10.57 9.01 1.44
CA LYS A 131 11.13 8.04 0.52
C LYS A 131 10.92 8.41 -0.94
N ALA A 132 9.73 8.91 -1.31
CA ALA A 132 9.41 9.32 -2.67
C ALA A 132 10.30 10.50 -3.10
N GLN A 133 10.50 11.48 -2.22
CA GLN A 133 11.37 12.64 -2.46
C GLN A 133 12.85 12.24 -2.55
N SER A 134 13.34 11.41 -1.62
CA SER A 134 14.75 11.00 -1.56
C SER A 134 15.17 10.10 -2.71
N ALA A 135 14.23 9.34 -3.28
CA ALA A 135 14.48 8.45 -4.42
C ALA A 135 14.38 9.16 -5.77
N GLU A 136 14.02 10.46 -5.79
CA GLU A 136 13.66 11.19 -7.01
C GLU A 136 12.62 10.42 -7.85
N ALA A 137 11.72 9.71 -7.16
CA ALA A 137 10.77 8.81 -7.79
C ALA A 137 9.65 9.60 -8.47
N ILE A 138 9.31 9.19 -9.68
CA ILE A 138 8.17 9.74 -10.40
C ILE A 138 6.90 9.01 -9.93
N PRO A 139 5.87 9.72 -9.41
CA PRO A 139 4.62 9.10 -9.02
C PRO A 139 3.93 8.40 -10.19
N LEU A 140 3.27 7.26 -9.94
CA LEU A 140 2.54 6.52 -10.97
C LEU A 140 1.47 7.38 -11.67
N SER A 141 0.80 8.28 -10.94
CA SER A 141 -0.21 9.20 -11.47
C SER A 141 0.32 10.13 -12.57
N THR A 142 1.63 10.36 -12.64
CA THR A 142 2.27 11.14 -13.72
C THR A 142 2.07 10.47 -15.09
N LEU A 143 1.96 9.15 -15.14
CA LEU A 143 1.73 8.39 -16.38
C LEU A 143 0.36 8.68 -17.00
N THR A 144 -0.57 9.19 -16.22
CA THR A 144 -1.98 9.42 -16.57
C THR A 144 -2.43 10.87 -16.39
N LYS A 145 -1.50 11.83 -16.42
CA LYS A 145 -1.77 13.26 -16.21
C LYS A 145 -2.53 13.51 -14.90
N GLY A 146 -2.09 12.87 -13.84
CA GLY A 146 -2.65 13.00 -12.50
C GLY A 146 -3.84 12.10 -12.19
N VAL A 147 -4.49 11.47 -13.19
CA VAL A 147 -5.64 10.58 -12.95
C VAL A 147 -5.17 9.24 -12.37
N HIS A 148 -5.73 8.85 -11.24
CA HIS A 148 -5.41 7.58 -10.59
C HIS A 148 -6.57 7.10 -9.72
N LEU A 149 -6.49 5.83 -9.29
CA LEU A 149 -7.46 5.24 -8.40
C LEU A 149 -6.77 4.89 -7.08
N HIS A 150 -7.48 5.11 -5.97
CA HIS A 150 -7.11 4.58 -4.66
C HIS A 150 -8.15 3.58 -4.18
N THR A 151 -7.71 2.39 -3.74
CA THR A 151 -8.55 1.49 -2.95
C THR A 151 -8.41 1.88 -1.50
N ILE A 152 -9.50 2.38 -0.90
CA ILE A 152 -9.53 2.87 0.47
C ILE A 152 -10.41 1.95 1.30
N GLU A 153 -9.91 1.53 2.46
CA GLU A 153 -10.63 0.80 3.49
C GLU A 153 -10.97 1.72 4.64
N ALA A 154 -12.14 1.53 5.25
CA ALA A 154 -12.52 2.19 6.48
C ALA A 154 -13.35 1.26 7.37
N LYS A 155 -13.52 1.63 8.63
CA LYS A 155 -14.30 0.85 9.60
C LYS A 155 -15.80 0.75 9.22
N ASN A 156 -16.34 1.77 8.56
CA ASN A 156 -17.72 1.84 8.13
C ASN A 156 -17.87 2.74 6.89
N GLU A 157 -19.04 2.71 6.30
CA GLU A 157 -19.40 3.47 5.11
C GLU A 157 -19.45 4.99 5.34
N GLU A 158 -19.82 5.41 6.55
CA GLU A 158 -19.91 6.83 6.92
C GLU A 158 -18.54 7.51 6.82
N ILE A 159 -17.47 6.81 7.24
CA ILE A 159 -16.09 7.29 7.10
C ILE A 159 -15.73 7.45 5.62
N LEU A 160 -16.06 6.47 4.77
CA LEU A 160 -15.79 6.55 3.33
C LEU A 160 -16.56 7.72 2.68
N GLN A 161 -17.80 7.97 3.08
CA GLN A 161 -18.59 9.11 2.61
C GLN A 161 -17.97 10.44 3.05
N GLN A 162 -17.51 10.55 4.29
CA GLN A 162 -16.84 11.74 4.80
C GLN A 162 -15.54 12.03 4.04
N ILE A 163 -14.73 11.00 3.81
CA ILE A 163 -13.50 11.12 3.01
C ILE A 163 -13.83 11.61 1.60
N ALA A 164 -14.85 11.02 0.95
CA ALA A 164 -15.28 11.43 -0.38
C ALA A 164 -15.69 12.91 -0.44
N HIS A 165 -16.47 13.36 0.55
CA HIS A 165 -16.91 14.75 0.63
C HIS A 165 -15.72 15.72 0.73
N ILE A 166 -14.76 15.44 1.60
CA ILE A 166 -13.60 16.30 1.80
C ILE A 166 -12.66 16.29 0.57
N LEU A 167 -12.44 15.13 -0.06
CA LEU A 167 -11.65 15.05 -1.29
C LEU A 167 -12.33 15.81 -2.44
N LEU A 168 -13.67 15.82 -2.49
CA LEU A 168 -14.45 16.60 -3.45
C LEU A 168 -14.29 18.11 -3.19
N GLU A 169 -14.39 18.58 -1.96
CA GLU A 169 -14.17 19.97 -1.58
C GLU A 169 -12.75 20.45 -1.92
N LYS A 170 -11.76 19.58 -1.81
CA LYS A 170 -10.36 19.84 -2.18
C LYS A 170 -10.10 19.71 -3.68
N HIS A 171 -11.10 19.38 -4.48
CA HIS A 171 -10.99 19.14 -5.93
C HIS A 171 -10.01 18.03 -6.30
N TYR A 172 -9.89 16.99 -5.47
CA TYR A 172 -9.08 15.81 -5.74
C TYR A 172 -9.86 14.68 -6.41
N LEU A 173 -11.20 14.62 -6.27
CA LEU A 173 -12.00 13.64 -6.99
C LEU A 173 -12.30 14.09 -8.42
N VAL A 174 -12.30 13.13 -9.33
CA VAL A 174 -12.76 13.36 -10.72
C VAL A 174 -14.23 13.79 -10.68
N GLU A 175 -14.59 14.86 -11.43
CA GLU A 175 -15.98 15.30 -11.62
C GLU A 175 -16.78 14.12 -12.19
N ASP A 176 -17.96 13.82 -11.72
CA ASP A 176 -18.79 12.64 -11.99
C ASP A 176 -18.57 11.42 -11.06
N PHE A 177 -17.78 11.55 -9.99
CA PHE A 177 -17.69 10.50 -8.99
C PHE A 177 -19.01 10.43 -8.18
N GLU A 178 -20.03 9.74 -8.74
CA GLU A 178 -21.23 9.40 -7.96
C GLU A 178 -20.87 8.37 -6.88
N VAL A 179 -21.08 8.78 -5.64
CA VAL A 179 -21.04 7.87 -4.49
C VAL A 179 -22.23 6.90 -4.61
N LYS A 180 -22.04 5.80 -5.36
CA LYS A 180 -23.06 4.75 -5.42
C LYS A 180 -23.33 4.22 -4.01
N ARG A 181 -24.53 4.47 -3.50
CA ARG A 181 -25.07 3.73 -2.35
C ARG A 181 -25.35 2.31 -2.85
N GLU A 182 -24.65 1.32 -2.35
CA GLU A 182 -25.16 -0.05 -2.41
C GLU A 182 -26.39 -0.09 -1.49
N GLU A 183 -27.57 -0.12 -2.08
CA GLU A 183 -28.79 -0.44 -1.36
C GLU A 183 -28.68 -1.92 -0.93
N SER A 184 -28.84 -2.14 0.37
CA SER A 184 -28.82 -3.44 1.07
C SER A 184 -29.94 -4.36 0.63
#